data_d361a7318b4e0720489f284a06b478bc
#
_entry.id   d361a7318b4e0720489f284a06b478bc
#
_cell.length_a   1.000
_cell.length_b   1.000
_cell.length_c   1.000
_cell.angle_alpha   90.00
_cell.angle_beta   90.00
_cell.angle_gamma   90.00
#
_symmetry.space_group_name_H-M   'P 1'
#
loop_
_entity.id
_entity.type
_entity.pdbx_description
1 polymer ?
#
loop_
_entity_poly.entity_id
_entity_poly.type
_entity_poly.pdbx_seq_one_letter_code
_entity_poly.pdbx_strand_id
1 'polypeptide(L)'
;MKNSADVSPLAAGGYTAEHAASGITVPLPELECFPNQYSDADYRIELDFPEFDSVCPKTGLPDSGTIHIDYVPDRLCVELKSLKLYLLGYRNLGIFSENVVNRIFEDFRAAVEPRRLKGRGEFNPRGGIYTRVEREYGAK
;
A
#
# COMPACT_ATOMS: atom_id res chain seq x y z
N MET A 1 10.16 19.41 16.65
CA MET A 1 10.01 18.56 15.46
C MET A 1 9.29 19.31 14.36
N LYS A 2 9.80 19.24 13.15
CA LYS A 2 9.09 19.84 12.02
C LYS A 2 7.85 19.03 11.70
N ASN A 3 6.73 19.69 11.45
CA ASN A 3 5.57 19.04 10.86
C ASN A 3 5.73 19.02 9.34
N SER A 4 4.82 18.39 8.62
CA SER A 4 4.91 18.29 7.16
C SER A 4 4.88 19.65 6.45
N ALA A 5 4.28 20.65 7.06
CA ALA A 5 4.22 21.99 6.48
C ALA A 5 5.58 22.70 6.53
N ASP A 6 6.48 22.27 7.39
CA ASP A 6 7.81 22.85 7.53
C ASP A 6 8.86 22.18 6.65
N VAL A 7 8.47 21.18 5.86
CA VAL A 7 9.39 20.50 4.96
C VAL A 7 9.67 21.42 3.79
N SER A 8 10.86 21.98 3.75
CA SER A 8 11.30 22.88 2.69
C SER A 8 11.99 22.11 1.59
N PRO A 9 11.96 22.60 0.36
CA PRO A 9 12.79 22.03 -0.69
C PRO A 9 14.25 22.12 -0.29
N LEU A 10 15.01 21.06 -0.53
CA LEU A 10 16.45 21.03 -0.25
C LEU A 10 17.22 21.91 -1.23
N ALA A 11 16.65 22.09 -2.41
CA ALA A 11 17.24 22.89 -3.48
C ALA A 11 16.14 23.27 -4.47
N ALA A 12 16.47 24.10 -5.46
CA ALA A 12 15.54 24.40 -6.54
C ALA A 12 15.04 23.08 -7.16
N GLY A 13 13.73 22.91 -7.23
CA GLY A 13 13.12 21.67 -7.68
C GLY A 13 13.13 20.55 -6.64
N GLY A 14 13.44 20.83 -5.37
CA GLY A 14 13.39 19.85 -4.28
C GLY A 14 11.98 19.41 -3.93
N TYR A 15 11.88 18.43 -3.04
CA TYR A 15 10.59 17.88 -2.60
C TYR A 15 9.94 18.75 -1.54
N THR A 16 8.62 18.80 -1.58
CA THR A 16 7.82 19.66 -0.68
C THR A 16 6.89 18.80 0.18
N ALA A 17 6.20 19.46 1.12
CA ALA A 17 5.16 18.82 1.92
C ALA A 17 4.03 18.25 1.05
N GLU A 18 3.70 18.91 -0.06
CA GLU A 18 2.69 18.42 -0.99
C GLU A 18 3.12 17.12 -1.65
N HIS A 19 4.39 17.02 -2.04
CA HIS A 19 4.93 15.78 -2.58
C HIS A 19 4.85 14.65 -1.53
N ALA A 20 5.21 14.96 -0.29
CA ALA A 20 5.21 13.98 0.79
C ALA A 20 3.83 13.40 1.07
N ALA A 21 2.78 14.21 0.91
CA ALA A 21 1.40 13.79 1.18
C ALA A 21 0.64 13.34 -0.07
N SER A 22 1.30 13.38 -1.24
CA SER A 22 0.62 13.06 -2.50
C SER A 22 0.04 11.66 -2.50
N GLY A 23 -1.18 11.53 -3.01
CA GLY A 23 -1.82 10.23 -3.26
C GLY A 23 -2.45 9.55 -2.05
N ILE A 24 -2.24 10.08 -0.85
CA ILE A 24 -2.70 9.40 0.38
C ILE A 24 -4.23 9.38 0.48
N THR A 25 -4.90 10.41 0.00
CA THR A 25 -6.35 10.56 0.13
C THR A 25 -7.11 10.55 -1.18
N VAL A 26 -6.43 10.35 -2.30
CA VAL A 26 -7.10 10.26 -3.60
C VAL A 26 -8.01 9.03 -3.61
N PRO A 27 -9.29 9.17 -4.04
CA PRO A 27 -10.20 8.03 -4.08
C PRO A 27 -9.68 6.90 -4.96
N LEU A 28 -9.83 5.68 -4.48
CA LEU A 28 -9.48 4.44 -5.19
C LEU A 28 -10.69 3.52 -5.20
N PRO A 29 -10.72 2.53 -6.11
CA PRO A 29 -11.79 1.52 -6.09
C PRO A 29 -11.90 0.86 -4.73
N GLU A 30 -13.13 0.58 -4.29
CA GLU A 30 -13.37 0.01 -2.98
C GLU A 30 -12.99 -1.46 -2.92
N LEU A 31 -12.44 -1.87 -1.77
CA LEU A 31 -12.22 -3.26 -1.47
C LEU A 31 -13.54 -3.89 -1.02
N GLU A 32 -13.88 -5.02 -1.64
CA GLU A 32 -15.06 -5.80 -1.27
C GLU A 32 -14.62 -7.05 -0.54
N CYS A 33 -15.50 -7.57 0.29
CA CYS A 33 -15.24 -8.75 1.11
C CYS A 33 -16.41 -9.72 1.03
N PHE A 34 -16.15 -10.96 1.42
CA PHE A 34 -17.17 -11.97 1.57
C PHE A 34 -17.00 -12.67 2.93
N PRO A 35 -18.06 -13.28 3.49
CA PRO A 35 -17.96 -13.92 4.79
C PRO A 35 -17.00 -15.11 4.77
N ASN A 36 -16.10 -15.16 5.76
CA ASN A 36 -15.20 -16.27 5.96
C ASN A 36 -15.96 -17.47 6.51
N GLN A 37 -16.04 -18.54 5.73
CA GLN A 37 -16.78 -19.75 6.11
C GLN A 37 -16.07 -20.58 7.18
N TYR A 38 -14.81 -20.30 7.45
CA TYR A 38 -14.00 -21.03 8.44
C TYR A 38 -13.44 -20.06 9.47
N SER A 39 -14.31 -19.20 10.00
CA SER A 39 -13.90 -18.13 10.92
C SER A 39 -13.37 -18.65 12.26
N ASP A 40 -13.60 -19.91 12.59
CA ASP A 40 -13.06 -20.56 13.78
C ASP A 40 -11.69 -21.22 13.54
N ALA A 41 -11.22 -21.23 12.31
CA ALA A 41 -9.91 -21.77 11.96
C ALA A 41 -8.86 -20.67 11.90
N ASP A 42 -7.65 -21.03 12.30
CA ASP A 42 -6.51 -20.12 12.21
C ASP A 42 -5.68 -20.49 10.96
N TYR A 43 -5.98 -19.82 9.86
CA TYR A 43 -5.25 -20.07 8.61
C TYR A 43 -4.81 -18.76 7.98
N ARG A 44 -3.80 -18.84 7.13
CA ARG A 44 -3.15 -17.67 6.54
C ARG A 44 -3.37 -17.62 5.04
N ILE A 45 -3.62 -16.42 4.54
CA ILE A 45 -3.74 -16.16 3.10
C ILE A 45 -2.57 -15.26 2.70
N GLU A 46 -1.82 -15.67 1.71
CA GLU A 46 -0.74 -14.88 1.13
C GLU A 46 -1.12 -14.46 -0.28
N LEU A 47 -1.03 -13.16 -0.53
CA LEU A 47 -1.36 -12.59 -1.83
C LEU A 47 -0.15 -11.81 -2.34
N ASP A 48 0.26 -12.11 -3.57
CA ASP A 48 1.36 -11.42 -4.23
C ASP A 48 0.86 -10.75 -5.49
N PHE A 49 1.19 -9.48 -5.64
CA PHE A 49 0.83 -8.71 -6.83
C PHE A 49 2.10 -8.15 -7.47
N PRO A 50 2.71 -8.90 -8.40
CA PRO A 50 4.02 -8.51 -8.97
C PRO A 50 3.95 -7.40 -10.02
N GLU A 51 2.76 -7.03 -10.44
CA GLU A 51 2.56 -6.03 -11.50
C GLU A 51 2.17 -4.66 -10.93
N PHE A 52 2.61 -4.34 -9.72
CA PHE A 52 2.27 -3.07 -9.10
C PHE A 52 3.02 -1.91 -9.75
N ASP A 53 2.28 -0.84 -10.04
CA ASP A 53 2.83 0.43 -10.53
C ASP A 53 2.21 1.60 -9.79
N SER A 54 3.04 2.62 -9.56
CA SER A 54 2.61 3.96 -9.19
C SER A 54 3.55 4.95 -9.87
N VAL A 55 3.43 6.23 -9.58
CA VAL A 55 4.34 7.22 -10.15
C VAL A 55 4.93 8.09 -9.07
N CYS A 56 6.13 8.57 -9.30
CA CYS A 56 6.76 9.53 -8.41
C CYS A 56 5.98 10.84 -8.44
N PRO A 57 5.55 11.38 -7.30
CA PRO A 57 4.73 12.59 -7.28
C PRO A 57 5.42 13.82 -7.85
N LYS A 58 6.73 13.83 -7.90
CA LYS A 58 7.48 14.95 -8.45
C LYS A 58 7.82 14.77 -9.93
N THR A 59 8.34 13.61 -10.31
CA THR A 59 8.86 13.39 -11.65
C THR A 59 7.83 12.77 -12.60
N GLY A 60 6.80 12.13 -12.08
CA GLY A 60 5.83 11.38 -12.88
C GLY A 60 6.39 10.10 -13.46
N LEU A 61 7.62 9.72 -13.10
CA LEU A 61 8.22 8.47 -13.58
C LEU A 61 7.62 7.29 -12.83
N PRO A 62 7.47 6.14 -13.50
CA PRO A 62 6.87 4.97 -12.86
C PRO A 62 7.75 4.39 -11.76
N ASP A 63 7.10 3.95 -10.70
CA ASP A 63 7.67 3.17 -9.61
C ASP A 63 6.96 1.83 -9.60
N SER A 64 7.63 0.79 -10.08
CA SER A 64 7.06 -0.55 -10.15
C SER A 64 7.65 -1.48 -9.11
N GLY A 65 6.91 -2.54 -8.82
CA GLY A 65 7.36 -3.53 -7.86
C GLY A 65 6.32 -4.57 -7.58
N THR A 66 6.49 -5.24 -6.45
CA THR A 66 5.60 -6.30 -6.00
C THR A 66 4.99 -5.92 -4.65
N ILE A 67 3.68 -6.07 -4.54
CA ILE A 67 2.98 -5.92 -3.27
C ILE A 67 2.65 -7.29 -2.73
N HIS A 68 2.98 -7.52 -1.48
CA HIS A 68 2.66 -8.74 -0.74
C HIS A 68 1.69 -8.40 0.38
N ILE A 69 0.59 -9.15 0.46
CA ILE A 69 -0.37 -9.04 1.55
C ILE A 69 -0.51 -10.42 2.16
N ASP A 70 -0.22 -10.51 3.44
CA ASP A 70 -0.25 -11.76 4.19
C ASP A 70 -1.19 -11.52 5.38
N TYR A 71 -2.27 -12.28 5.48
CA TYR A 71 -3.23 -12.04 6.55
C TYR A 71 -3.90 -13.31 7.04
N VAL A 72 -4.35 -13.25 8.29
CA VAL A 72 -5.19 -14.26 8.90
C VAL A 72 -6.59 -13.69 8.98
N PRO A 73 -7.55 -14.22 8.20
CA PRO A 73 -8.90 -13.67 8.19
C PRO A 73 -9.61 -13.94 9.49
N ASP A 74 -10.44 -13.00 9.91
CA ASP A 74 -11.38 -13.18 11.00
C ASP A 74 -12.76 -13.50 10.39
N ARG A 75 -13.63 -12.53 10.33
CA ARG A 75 -15.01 -12.72 9.84
C ARG A 75 -15.12 -12.57 8.33
N LEU A 76 -14.17 -11.90 7.71
CA LEU A 76 -14.22 -11.54 6.29
C LEU A 76 -12.96 -11.97 5.56
N CYS A 77 -13.14 -12.36 4.31
CA CYS A 77 -12.04 -12.52 3.35
C CYS A 77 -12.15 -11.45 2.28
N VAL A 78 -11.02 -10.94 1.79
CA VAL A 78 -11.04 -9.98 0.71
C VAL A 78 -11.46 -10.66 -0.59
N GLU A 79 -12.26 -9.97 -1.40
CA GLU A 79 -12.65 -10.43 -2.72
C GLU A 79 -11.55 -10.01 -3.73
N LEU A 80 -11.01 -10.98 -4.46
CA LEU A 80 -9.77 -10.78 -5.22
C LEU A 80 -9.93 -9.87 -6.42
N LYS A 81 -11.09 -9.85 -7.07
CA LYS A 81 -11.31 -8.93 -8.19
C LYS A 81 -11.29 -7.48 -7.73
N SER A 82 -11.94 -7.20 -6.61
CA SER A 82 -11.93 -5.85 -6.04
C SER A 82 -10.53 -5.44 -5.61
N LEU A 83 -9.77 -6.38 -5.05
CA LEU A 83 -8.39 -6.11 -4.68
C LEU A 83 -7.54 -5.79 -5.91
N LYS A 84 -7.71 -6.54 -6.98
CA LYS A 84 -7.01 -6.28 -8.24
C LYS A 84 -7.32 -4.88 -8.76
N LEU A 85 -8.59 -4.49 -8.80
CA LEU A 85 -8.98 -3.16 -9.26
C LEU A 85 -8.44 -2.06 -8.34
N TYR A 86 -8.48 -2.30 -7.03
CA TYR A 86 -7.92 -1.38 -6.06
C TYR A 86 -6.43 -1.14 -6.32
N LEU A 87 -5.66 -2.22 -6.46
CA LEU A 87 -4.21 -2.12 -6.69
C LEU A 87 -3.89 -1.49 -8.05
N LEU A 88 -4.68 -1.80 -9.09
CA LEU A 88 -4.52 -1.17 -10.40
C LEU A 88 -4.81 0.33 -10.35
N GLY A 89 -5.60 0.77 -9.40
CA GLY A 89 -5.91 2.19 -9.21
C GLY A 89 -4.69 3.04 -8.87
N TYR A 90 -3.59 2.43 -8.45
CA TYR A 90 -2.35 3.13 -8.16
C TYR A 90 -1.52 3.45 -9.41
N ARG A 91 -1.84 2.86 -10.54
CA ARG A 91 -0.99 2.90 -11.75
C ARG A 91 -0.53 4.30 -12.14
N ASN A 92 -1.44 5.27 -12.10
CA ASN A 92 -1.13 6.65 -12.47
C ASN A 92 -1.16 7.58 -11.27
N LEU A 93 -1.18 7.02 -10.08
CA LEU A 93 -1.26 7.80 -8.86
C LEU A 93 0.13 8.25 -8.41
N GLY A 94 0.31 9.57 -8.27
CA GLY A 94 1.53 10.12 -7.70
C GLY A 94 1.57 9.89 -6.21
N ILE A 95 2.44 8.98 -5.77
CA ILE A 95 2.53 8.59 -4.37
C ILE A 95 3.91 7.96 -4.13
N PHE A 96 4.54 8.30 -3.01
CA PHE A 96 5.82 7.68 -2.65
C PHE A 96 5.63 6.23 -2.20
N SER A 97 6.65 5.41 -2.43
CA SER A 97 6.62 3.97 -2.09
C SER A 97 6.29 3.70 -0.64
N GLU A 98 6.80 4.49 0.27
CA GLU A 98 6.52 4.37 1.71
C GLU A 98 5.03 4.57 1.99
N ASN A 99 4.42 5.52 1.32
CA ASN A 99 3.00 5.83 1.47
C ASN A 99 2.13 4.78 0.78
N VAL A 100 2.60 4.19 -0.32
CA VAL A 100 1.90 3.09 -1.00
C VAL A 100 1.61 1.96 -0.03
N VAL A 101 2.64 1.45 0.61
CA VAL A 101 2.49 0.29 1.50
C VAL A 101 1.63 0.63 2.72
N ASN A 102 1.85 1.81 3.31
CA ASN A 102 1.06 2.23 4.45
C ASN A 102 -0.41 2.44 4.09
N ARG A 103 -0.70 3.04 2.94
CA ARG A 103 -2.08 3.22 2.50
C ARG A 103 -2.77 1.90 2.21
N ILE A 104 -2.10 1.00 1.49
CA ILE A 104 -2.65 -0.33 1.22
C ILE A 104 -2.94 -1.06 2.54
N PHE A 105 -2.01 -0.98 3.47
CA PHE A 105 -2.17 -1.61 4.78
C PHE A 105 -3.40 -1.08 5.52
N GLU A 106 -3.57 0.24 5.58
CA GLU A 106 -4.69 0.86 6.28
C GLU A 106 -6.03 0.60 5.60
N ASP A 107 -6.07 0.70 4.27
CA ASP A 107 -7.29 0.43 3.52
C ASP A 107 -7.70 -1.05 3.66
N PHE A 108 -6.74 -1.96 3.58
CA PHE A 108 -7.00 -3.38 3.73
C PHE A 108 -7.49 -3.71 5.14
N ARG A 109 -6.81 -3.18 6.15
CA ARG A 109 -7.19 -3.41 7.54
C ARG A 109 -8.59 -2.90 7.83
N ALA A 110 -8.94 -1.72 7.34
CA ALA A 110 -10.25 -1.14 7.53
C ALA A 110 -11.37 -1.95 6.87
N ALA A 111 -11.11 -2.49 5.68
CA ALA A 111 -12.12 -3.24 4.93
C ALA A 111 -12.28 -4.68 5.43
N VAL A 112 -11.20 -5.36 5.73
CA VAL A 112 -11.18 -6.80 6.00
C VAL A 112 -11.23 -7.11 7.50
N GLU A 113 -10.70 -6.22 8.33
CA GLU A 113 -10.60 -6.40 9.79
C GLU A 113 -9.97 -7.75 10.17
N PRO A 114 -8.78 -8.05 9.65
CA PRO A 114 -8.15 -9.35 9.89
C PRO A 114 -7.63 -9.47 11.32
N ARG A 115 -7.40 -10.71 11.76
CA ARG A 115 -6.75 -10.97 13.06
C ARG A 115 -5.29 -10.55 13.03
N ARG A 116 -4.61 -10.82 11.91
CA ARG A 116 -3.23 -10.42 11.66
C ARG A 116 -3.10 -9.96 10.22
N LEU A 117 -2.22 -9.01 10.01
CA LEU A 117 -1.98 -8.47 8.69
C LEU A 117 -0.51 -8.07 8.57
N LYS A 118 0.10 -8.43 7.46
CA LYS A 118 1.40 -7.94 7.08
C LYS A 118 1.32 -7.42 5.64
N GLY A 119 1.67 -6.16 5.47
CA GLY A 119 1.78 -5.55 4.16
C GLY A 119 3.24 -5.30 3.85
N ARG A 120 3.67 -5.64 2.64
CA ARG A 120 5.05 -5.45 2.22
C ARG A 120 5.09 -5.04 0.76
N GLY A 121 5.93 -4.05 0.47
CA GLY A 121 6.22 -3.66 -0.89
C GLY A 121 7.69 -3.84 -1.17
N GLU A 122 7.98 -4.43 -2.33
CA GLU A 122 9.34 -4.54 -2.86
C GLU A 122 9.37 -3.80 -4.17
N PHE A 123 10.10 -2.69 -4.21
CA PHE A 123 10.13 -1.81 -5.37
C PHE A 123 11.40 -2.02 -6.16
N ASN A 124 11.24 -2.05 -7.48
CA ASN A 124 12.37 -2.22 -8.39
C ASN A 124 13.36 -1.08 -8.22
N PRO A 125 14.66 -1.36 -8.37
CA PRO A 125 15.68 -0.35 -8.10
C PRO A 125 15.58 0.83 -9.05
N ARG A 126 15.76 2.00 -8.46
CA ARG A 126 15.88 3.25 -9.17
C ARG A 126 17.17 3.90 -8.70
N GLY A 127 18.08 4.19 -9.63
CA GLY A 127 19.40 4.68 -9.26
C GLY A 127 20.19 3.68 -8.41
N GLY A 128 19.91 2.39 -8.55
CA GLY A 128 20.61 1.34 -7.83
C GLY A 128 20.12 1.06 -6.42
N ILE A 129 19.05 1.72 -5.98
CA ILE A 129 18.51 1.51 -4.63
C ILE A 129 17.29 0.60 -4.69
N TYR A 130 17.34 -0.52 -3.96
CA TYR A 130 16.19 -1.37 -3.68
C TYR A 130 15.47 -0.85 -2.46
N THR A 131 14.15 -0.70 -2.56
CA THR A 131 13.34 -0.26 -1.43
C THR A 131 12.35 -1.34 -1.05
N ARG A 132 12.33 -1.69 0.23
CA ARG A 132 11.34 -2.58 0.80
C ARG A 132 10.70 -1.87 1.97
N VAL A 133 9.36 -1.89 1.98
CA VAL A 133 8.58 -1.26 3.05
C VAL A 133 7.68 -2.33 3.62
N GLU A 134 7.62 -2.42 4.94
CA GLU A 134 6.87 -3.48 5.61
C GLU A 134 6.16 -2.94 6.83
N ARG A 135 4.93 -3.38 7.05
CA ARG A 135 4.14 -3.01 8.21
C ARG A 135 3.32 -4.20 8.68
N GLU A 136 3.23 -4.39 9.98
CA GLU A 136 2.54 -5.52 10.59
C GLU A 136 1.53 -5.08 11.62
N TYR A 137 0.49 -5.89 11.81
CA TYR A 137 -0.55 -5.72 12.80
C TYR A 137 -0.99 -7.07 13.32
N GLY A 138 -1.27 -7.12 14.63
CA GLY A 138 -1.85 -8.29 15.28
C GLY A 138 -0.82 -9.17 15.95
N ALA A 139 -1.29 -9.94 16.92
CA ALA A 139 -0.46 -10.86 17.67
C ALA A 139 -0.22 -12.14 16.87
N LYS A 140 0.91 -12.76 17.13
CA LYS A 140 1.24 -14.07 16.56
C LYS A 140 0.40 -15.17 17.20
#